data_6ab43a3309d875eece313a3562595071
#
_entry.id   6ab43a3309d875eece313a3562595071
#
_cell.length_a   1.000
_cell.length_b   1.000
_cell.length_c   1.000
_cell.angle_alpha   90.00
_cell.angle_beta   90.00
_cell.angle_gamma   90.00
#
_symmetry.space_group_name_H-M   'P 1'
#
loop_
_entity.id
_entity.type
_entity.pdbx_description
1 polymer ?
#
loop_
_entity_poly.entity_id
_entity_poly.type
_entity_poly.pdbx_seq_one_letter_code
_entity_poly.pdbx_strand_id
1 'polypeptide(L)'
;MKFFPSHEAMRPFSRTARATPWSRRFAQAIVGIGFVLGAFLTSLPAGDVASDSVPSIDWKKERQFWAFQTPVSPAARPEVRNRRWVRQPLDEFVLARLESQRGEPALEADKRTLIRRVTFDIIGLPPTPRETRDFLQDHRPDAYERLVAKLLASPGFGERLASLWLPLARYAEDQAHQVGDDSSLSYPNAWRYREWVIRAFNRDLPYDRFLTLQLAADQTDGAAPDDLAALGFLGLGPKYYDRGRVAVMADEWEDRVDTVTRAMLGLTVGCARCHDHKFDP
;
A
#
# COMPACT_ATOMS: atom_id res chain seq x y z
N MET A 1 11.60 -13.67 -48.03
CA MET A 1 10.91 -12.85 -49.06
C MET A 1 10.95 -11.40 -48.57
N LYS A 2 11.64 -10.56 -49.36
CA LYS A 2 12.01 -9.16 -49.08
C LYS A 2 10.77 -8.25 -48.94
N PHE A 3 10.80 -7.26 -48.02
CA PHE A 3 10.55 -5.85 -48.38
C PHE A 3 10.81 -4.97 -47.15
N PHE A 4 11.90 -4.21 -47.18
CA PHE A 4 12.13 -2.95 -46.49
C PHE A 4 11.92 -1.81 -47.49
N PRO A 5 11.35 -0.67 -47.11
CA PRO A 5 11.64 0.58 -47.77
C PRO A 5 12.49 1.52 -46.90
N SER A 6 13.32 2.22 -47.66
CA SER A 6 14.44 3.09 -47.39
C SER A 6 14.16 4.37 -46.59
N HIS A 7 15.24 4.81 -45.91
CA HIS A 7 15.45 6.13 -45.29
C HIS A 7 15.06 7.31 -46.19
N GLU A 8 14.24 8.21 -45.66
CA GLU A 8 14.19 9.60 -46.13
C GLU A 8 14.60 10.55 -44.98
N ALA A 9 15.61 11.37 -45.33
CA ALA A 9 16.26 12.33 -44.46
C ALA A 9 15.35 13.53 -44.17
N MET A 10 15.01 13.79 -42.89
CA MET A 10 14.36 15.02 -42.47
C MET A 10 15.37 16.17 -42.37
N ARG A 11 15.14 17.21 -43.15
CA ARG A 11 15.90 18.48 -43.15
C ARG A 11 15.51 19.31 -41.90
N PRO A 12 16.44 20.06 -41.31
CA PRO A 12 16.13 20.92 -40.17
C PRO A 12 15.37 22.18 -40.62
N PHE A 13 14.28 22.47 -39.92
CA PHE A 13 13.45 23.65 -40.13
C PHE A 13 14.03 24.83 -39.32
N SER A 14 14.79 25.74 -39.99
CA SER A 14 15.21 27.02 -39.37
C SER A 14 14.06 28.02 -39.49
N ARG A 15 13.44 28.38 -38.37
CA ARG A 15 12.56 29.56 -38.27
C ARG A 15 13.28 30.68 -37.52
N THR A 16 13.82 31.63 -38.23
CA THR A 16 14.14 32.96 -37.74
C THR A 16 12.85 33.76 -37.63
N ALA A 17 12.29 33.85 -36.43
CA ALA A 17 11.17 34.75 -36.17
C ALA A 17 11.68 36.18 -35.97
N ARG A 18 11.36 37.07 -36.89
CA ARG A 18 11.57 38.52 -36.74
C ARG A 18 10.59 39.04 -35.71
N ALA A 19 11.08 39.63 -34.59
CA ALA A 19 10.30 40.28 -33.58
C ALA A 19 9.60 41.52 -34.13
N THR A 20 8.30 41.64 -33.97
CA THR A 20 7.48 42.79 -34.38
C THR A 20 7.59 43.95 -33.36
N PRO A 21 7.41 45.22 -33.75
CA PRO A 21 7.69 46.42 -32.92
C PRO A 21 6.77 46.59 -31.70
N TRP A 22 5.80 45.70 -31.49
CA TRP A 22 4.84 45.76 -30.36
C TRP A 22 5.42 45.25 -29.03
N SER A 23 6.51 44.49 -29.07
CA SER A 23 7.14 43.93 -27.88
C SER A 23 7.89 44.93 -27.00
N ARG A 24 8.32 46.08 -27.55
CA ARG A 24 9.07 47.09 -26.76
C ARG A 24 8.21 48.00 -25.90
N ARG A 25 6.93 48.24 -26.24
CA ARG A 25 6.03 49.07 -25.44
C ARG A 25 5.40 48.34 -24.25
N PHE A 26 5.29 47.02 -24.31
CA PHE A 26 4.81 46.21 -23.18
C PHE A 26 5.86 45.99 -22.10
N ALA A 27 7.13 45.89 -22.47
CA ALA A 27 8.23 45.72 -21.50
C ALA A 27 8.46 46.95 -20.60
N GLN A 28 8.20 48.16 -21.12
CA GLN A 28 8.35 49.38 -20.32
C GLN A 28 7.17 49.66 -19.37
N ALA A 29 5.97 49.14 -19.66
CA ALA A 29 4.83 49.25 -18.76
C ALA A 29 4.90 48.29 -17.57
N ILE A 30 5.52 47.14 -17.73
CA ILE A 30 5.68 46.15 -16.63
C ILE A 30 6.75 46.61 -15.62
N VAL A 31 7.83 47.26 -16.08
CA VAL A 31 8.88 47.77 -15.17
C VAL A 31 8.36 48.93 -14.32
N GLY A 32 7.46 49.77 -14.82
CA GLY A 32 6.86 50.89 -14.07
C GLY A 32 5.88 50.41 -12.98
N ILE A 33 5.12 49.37 -13.23
CA ILE A 33 4.14 48.81 -12.25
C ILE A 33 4.86 48.03 -11.16
N GLY A 34 5.96 47.35 -11.47
CA GLY A 34 6.78 46.61 -10.51
C GLY A 34 7.44 47.53 -9.46
N PHE A 35 7.81 48.74 -9.83
CA PHE A 35 8.46 49.69 -8.91
C PHE A 35 7.48 50.39 -7.95
N VAL A 36 6.22 50.57 -8.34
CA VAL A 36 5.20 51.18 -7.47
C VAL A 36 4.62 50.12 -6.50
N LEU A 37 4.52 48.85 -6.89
CA LEU A 37 4.13 47.78 -5.96
C LEU A 37 5.24 47.43 -4.96
N GLY A 38 6.52 47.54 -5.37
CA GLY A 38 7.66 47.24 -4.50
C GLY A 38 7.83 48.24 -3.35
N ALA A 39 7.41 49.49 -3.53
CA ALA A 39 7.50 50.53 -2.52
C ALA A 39 6.36 50.47 -1.46
N PHE A 40 5.26 49.77 -1.75
CA PHE A 40 4.16 49.58 -0.81
C PHE A 40 4.29 48.34 0.08
N LEU A 41 5.20 47.41 -0.28
CA LEU A 41 5.39 46.14 0.47
C LEU A 41 6.44 46.24 1.59
N THR A 42 7.17 47.37 1.68
CA THR A 42 8.24 47.54 2.70
C THR A 42 7.79 48.23 4.00
N SER A 43 6.50 48.51 4.15
CA SER A 43 5.97 49.20 5.35
C SER A 43 4.85 48.48 6.08
N LEU A 44 4.66 47.17 5.82
CA LEU A 44 3.86 46.37 6.74
C LEU A 44 4.75 46.06 7.95
N PRO A 45 4.37 46.47 9.18
CA PRO A 45 5.06 46.03 10.37
C PRO A 45 5.00 44.46 10.36
N ALA A 46 6.15 43.84 10.53
CA ALA A 46 6.18 42.44 10.87
C ALA A 46 5.37 42.31 12.16
N GLY A 47 4.09 41.97 12.02
CA GLY A 47 3.29 41.59 13.17
C GLY A 47 4.03 40.43 13.81
N ASP A 48 4.33 40.54 15.10
CA ASP A 48 4.74 39.40 15.90
C ASP A 48 3.73 38.31 15.61
N VAL A 49 4.13 37.33 14.80
CA VAL A 49 3.45 36.05 14.73
C VAL A 49 3.63 35.52 16.15
N ALA A 50 2.61 35.76 16.99
CA ALA A 50 2.54 35.12 18.28
C ALA A 50 2.91 33.65 18.01
N SER A 51 4.01 33.21 18.57
CA SER A 51 4.34 31.79 18.58
C SER A 51 3.22 31.15 19.38
N ASP A 52 2.15 30.74 18.68
CA ASP A 52 1.17 29.82 19.27
C ASP A 52 2.02 28.67 19.77
N SER A 53 2.19 28.64 21.09
CA SER A 53 2.90 27.54 21.74
C SER A 53 2.19 26.26 21.31
N VAL A 54 2.85 25.50 20.45
CA VAL A 54 2.35 24.18 20.07
C VAL A 54 2.00 23.46 21.37
N PRO A 55 0.74 23.07 21.59
CA PRO A 55 0.34 22.43 22.83
C PRO A 55 1.27 21.25 23.08
N SER A 56 1.90 21.21 24.23
CA SER A 56 2.77 20.08 24.56
C SER A 56 1.94 18.80 24.56
N ILE A 57 2.36 17.83 23.76
CA ILE A 57 1.68 16.54 23.66
C ILE A 57 1.84 15.80 24.99
N ASP A 58 0.72 15.47 25.64
CA ASP A 58 0.73 14.59 26.80
C ASP A 58 0.86 13.12 26.35
N TRP A 59 2.10 12.71 26.14
CA TRP A 59 2.41 11.34 25.71
C TRP A 59 1.87 10.25 26.65
N LYS A 60 1.67 10.55 27.92
CA LYS A 60 1.08 9.59 28.85
C LYS A 60 -0.40 9.34 28.54
N LYS A 61 -1.12 10.39 28.18
CA LYS A 61 -2.53 10.31 27.75
C LYS A 61 -2.65 9.68 26.37
N GLU A 62 -1.83 10.11 25.40
CA GLU A 62 -1.91 9.62 24.03
C GLU A 62 -1.58 8.12 23.93
N ARG A 63 -0.65 7.62 24.72
CA ARG A 63 -0.35 6.17 24.79
C ARG A 63 -1.51 5.34 25.35
N GLN A 64 -2.53 5.95 25.95
CA GLN A 64 -3.73 5.23 26.43
C GLN A 64 -4.79 5.05 25.34
N PHE A 65 -4.57 5.62 24.14
CA PHE A 65 -5.46 5.37 23.01
C PHE A 65 -5.53 3.87 22.72
N TRP A 66 -6.74 3.38 22.51
CA TRP A 66 -7.02 1.94 22.43
C TRP A 66 -6.14 1.17 21.42
N ALA A 67 -5.78 1.80 20.27
CA ALA A 67 -4.97 1.16 19.24
C ALA A 67 -3.51 0.94 19.65
N PHE A 68 -3.01 1.67 20.66
CA PHE A 68 -1.65 1.51 21.19
C PHE A 68 -1.59 0.66 22.46
N GLN A 69 -2.74 0.12 22.91
CA GLN A 69 -2.78 -0.78 24.06
C GLN A 69 -2.55 -2.22 23.61
N THR A 70 -1.87 -2.98 24.45
CA THR A 70 -1.71 -4.42 24.21
C THR A 70 -3.09 -5.07 24.13
N PRO A 71 -3.39 -5.84 23.08
CA PRO A 71 -4.65 -6.57 22.99
C PRO A 71 -4.84 -7.47 24.22
N VAL A 72 -6.00 -7.34 24.83
CA VAL A 72 -6.37 -8.18 25.97
C VAL A 72 -7.57 -9.04 25.59
N SER A 73 -7.63 -10.25 26.13
CA SER A 73 -8.83 -11.06 25.98
C SER A 73 -9.99 -10.35 26.68
N PRO A 74 -11.17 -10.19 26.04
CA PRO A 74 -12.30 -9.53 26.66
C PRO A 74 -12.70 -10.29 27.92
N ALA A 75 -12.88 -9.56 29.03
CA ALA A 75 -13.25 -10.13 30.31
C ALA A 75 -14.63 -10.81 30.27
N ALA A 76 -15.53 -10.33 29.43
CA ALA A 76 -16.84 -10.93 29.18
C ALA A 76 -17.20 -10.86 27.69
N ARG A 77 -17.83 -11.90 27.21
CA ARG A 77 -18.45 -11.90 25.88
C ARG A 77 -19.84 -11.29 26.00
N PRO A 78 -20.32 -10.60 24.93
CA PRO A 78 -21.65 -10.03 24.96
C PRO A 78 -22.72 -11.13 25.07
N GLU A 79 -23.76 -10.87 25.81
CA GLU A 79 -24.94 -11.73 25.83
C GLU A 79 -25.72 -11.56 24.52
N VAL A 80 -26.14 -12.68 23.95
CA VAL A 80 -26.93 -12.73 22.71
C VAL A 80 -28.15 -13.62 22.88
N ARG A 81 -29.24 -13.25 22.22
CA ARG A 81 -30.50 -14.00 22.27
C ARG A 81 -30.46 -15.30 21.49
N ASN A 82 -29.95 -15.21 20.23
CA ASN A 82 -29.92 -16.36 19.32
C ASN A 82 -28.58 -17.12 19.39
N ARG A 83 -28.29 -17.75 20.52
CA ARG A 83 -27.06 -18.55 20.71
C ARG A 83 -26.90 -19.70 19.71
N ARG A 84 -27.97 -20.16 19.07
CA ARG A 84 -27.89 -21.26 18.07
C ARG A 84 -27.17 -20.82 16.79
N TRP A 85 -27.17 -19.53 16.48
CA TRP A 85 -26.47 -19.00 15.33
C TRP A 85 -24.94 -18.93 15.53
N VAL A 86 -24.51 -18.81 16.77
CA VAL A 86 -23.09 -18.67 17.15
C VAL A 86 -22.33 -19.96 16.89
N ARG A 87 -21.29 -19.92 16.07
CA ARG A 87 -20.37 -21.03 15.80
C ARG A 87 -19.00 -20.82 16.46
N GLN A 88 -18.58 -19.55 16.61
CA GLN A 88 -17.30 -19.16 17.19
C GLN A 88 -17.45 -17.88 18.05
N PRO A 89 -16.50 -17.59 18.95
CA PRO A 89 -16.59 -16.43 19.84
C PRO A 89 -16.82 -15.09 19.15
N LEU A 90 -16.27 -14.88 17.96
CA LEU A 90 -16.46 -13.64 17.20
C LEU A 90 -17.91 -13.41 16.81
N ASP A 91 -18.68 -14.49 16.58
CA ASP A 91 -20.08 -14.38 16.19
C ASP A 91 -20.94 -13.74 17.28
N GLU A 92 -20.56 -13.89 18.56
CA GLU A 92 -21.28 -13.26 19.68
C GLU A 92 -21.22 -11.73 19.56
N PHE A 93 -20.08 -11.17 19.19
CA PHE A 93 -19.93 -9.71 19.01
C PHE A 93 -20.71 -9.20 17.80
N VAL A 94 -20.67 -9.93 16.70
CA VAL A 94 -21.43 -9.59 15.48
C VAL A 94 -22.92 -9.66 15.76
N LEU A 95 -23.37 -10.74 16.40
CA LEU A 95 -24.79 -10.95 16.71
C LEU A 95 -25.32 -9.94 17.73
N ALA A 96 -24.56 -9.62 18.79
CA ALA A 96 -24.95 -8.60 19.76
C ALA A 96 -25.15 -7.23 19.09
N ARG A 97 -24.27 -6.87 18.16
CA ARG A 97 -24.40 -5.63 17.39
C ARG A 97 -25.64 -5.66 16.51
N LEU A 98 -25.90 -6.76 15.82
CA LEU A 98 -27.07 -6.95 14.96
C LEU A 98 -28.38 -6.86 15.77
N GLU A 99 -28.46 -7.59 16.90
CA GLU A 99 -29.59 -7.58 17.81
C GLU A 99 -29.86 -6.20 18.44
N SER A 100 -28.80 -5.43 18.74
CA SER A 100 -28.94 -4.05 19.23
C SER A 100 -29.63 -3.12 18.22
N GLN A 101 -29.49 -3.43 16.94
CA GLN A 101 -30.13 -2.73 15.82
C GLN A 101 -31.47 -3.36 15.42
N ARG A 102 -31.98 -4.32 16.20
CA ARG A 102 -33.21 -5.08 15.90
C ARG A 102 -33.14 -5.88 14.59
N GLY A 103 -31.92 -6.19 14.15
CA GLY A 103 -31.67 -7.04 12.99
C GLY A 103 -31.60 -8.51 13.36
N GLU A 104 -31.74 -9.36 12.35
CA GLU A 104 -31.55 -10.81 12.44
C GLU A 104 -30.52 -11.28 11.43
N PRO A 105 -29.75 -12.35 11.72
CA PRO A 105 -28.84 -12.93 10.74
C PRO A 105 -29.62 -13.42 9.51
N ALA A 106 -29.06 -13.20 8.34
CA ALA A 106 -29.60 -13.80 7.11
C ALA A 106 -29.45 -15.33 7.15
N LEU A 107 -30.27 -16.01 6.37
CA LEU A 107 -30.14 -17.45 6.17
C LEU A 107 -28.76 -17.78 5.57
N GLU A 108 -28.25 -18.97 5.88
CA GLU A 108 -27.03 -19.48 5.27
C GLU A 108 -27.18 -19.54 3.75
N ALA A 109 -26.13 -19.15 3.03
CA ALA A 109 -26.12 -19.18 1.58
C ALA A 109 -26.16 -20.64 1.07
N ASP A 110 -26.75 -20.84 -0.10
CA ASP A 110 -26.73 -22.15 -0.76
C ASP A 110 -25.32 -22.57 -1.16
N LYS A 111 -25.13 -23.87 -1.37
CA LYS A 111 -23.81 -24.46 -1.68
C LYS A 111 -23.13 -23.82 -2.89
N ARG A 112 -23.87 -23.43 -3.92
CA ARG A 112 -23.31 -22.78 -5.12
C ARG A 112 -22.75 -21.39 -4.79
N THR A 113 -23.47 -20.65 -4.00
CA THR A 113 -23.01 -19.36 -3.50
C THR A 113 -21.82 -19.50 -2.55
N LEU A 114 -21.86 -20.47 -1.66
CA LEU A 114 -20.74 -20.74 -0.71
C LEU A 114 -19.44 -21.06 -1.44
N ILE A 115 -19.45 -22.03 -2.36
CA ILE A 115 -18.22 -22.40 -3.08
C ILE A 115 -17.69 -21.20 -3.89
N ARG A 116 -18.56 -20.45 -4.54
CA ARG A 116 -18.13 -19.27 -5.29
C ARG A 116 -17.45 -18.23 -4.39
N ARG A 117 -18.05 -17.89 -3.25
CA ARG A 117 -17.49 -16.90 -2.31
C ARG A 117 -16.16 -17.37 -1.75
N VAL A 118 -16.10 -18.55 -1.17
CA VAL A 118 -14.89 -19.05 -0.51
C VAL A 118 -13.72 -19.23 -1.48
N THR A 119 -13.99 -19.62 -2.73
CA THR A 119 -12.94 -19.78 -3.74
C THR A 119 -12.36 -18.41 -4.13
N PHE A 120 -13.22 -17.38 -4.34
CA PHE A 120 -12.75 -16.02 -4.58
C PHE A 120 -12.00 -15.43 -3.38
N ASP A 121 -12.44 -15.68 -2.17
CA ASP A 121 -11.81 -15.15 -0.97
C ASP A 121 -10.40 -15.73 -0.79
N ILE A 122 -10.28 -17.08 -0.93
CA ILE A 122 -9.04 -17.79 -0.61
C ILE A 122 -8.02 -17.78 -1.76
N ILE A 123 -8.46 -17.97 -3.01
CA ILE A 123 -7.53 -18.05 -4.15
C ILE A 123 -7.72 -16.95 -5.21
N GLY A 124 -8.69 -16.05 -5.04
CA GLY A 124 -8.93 -14.92 -5.95
C GLY A 124 -9.55 -15.29 -7.30
N LEU A 125 -9.88 -16.55 -7.54
CA LEU A 125 -10.42 -17.06 -8.79
C LEU A 125 -11.78 -17.75 -8.58
N PRO A 126 -12.63 -17.84 -9.62
CA PRO A 126 -13.85 -18.61 -9.54
C PRO A 126 -13.56 -20.11 -9.49
N PRO A 127 -14.44 -20.91 -8.85
CA PRO A 127 -14.34 -22.36 -8.92
C PRO A 127 -14.57 -22.85 -10.34
N THR A 128 -13.88 -23.91 -10.71
CA THR A 128 -14.13 -24.61 -11.99
C THR A 128 -15.53 -25.28 -12.00
N PRO A 129 -16.12 -25.53 -13.19
CA PRO A 129 -17.36 -26.28 -13.28
C PRO A 129 -17.30 -27.67 -12.62
N ARG A 130 -16.13 -28.33 -12.65
CA ARG A 130 -15.91 -29.60 -11.98
C ARG A 130 -15.96 -29.46 -10.47
N GLU A 131 -15.20 -28.52 -9.91
CA GLU A 131 -15.19 -28.27 -8.46
C GLU A 131 -16.57 -27.90 -7.93
N THR A 132 -17.30 -27.10 -8.70
CA THR A 132 -18.68 -26.75 -8.36
C THR A 132 -19.56 -27.99 -8.30
N ARG A 133 -19.51 -28.88 -9.31
CA ARG A 133 -20.30 -30.13 -9.31
C ARG A 133 -19.92 -31.03 -8.14
N ASP A 134 -18.61 -31.25 -7.94
CA ASP A 134 -18.09 -32.13 -6.89
C ASP A 134 -18.56 -31.63 -5.50
N PHE A 135 -18.52 -30.34 -5.24
CA PHE A 135 -18.99 -29.77 -3.97
C PHE A 135 -20.51 -29.83 -3.81
N LEU A 136 -21.29 -29.59 -4.86
CA LEU A 136 -22.75 -29.71 -4.81
C LEU A 136 -23.20 -31.13 -4.50
N GLN A 137 -22.46 -32.12 -4.96
CA GLN A 137 -22.73 -33.59 -4.77
C GLN A 137 -22.14 -34.13 -3.47
N ASP A 138 -21.31 -33.34 -2.76
CA ASP A 138 -20.73 -33.74 -1.49
C ASP A 138 -21.76 -33.55 -0.36
N HIS A 139 -22.36 -34.62 0.13
CA HIS A 139 -23.36 -34.58 1.20
C HIS A 139 -22.77 -34.82 2.60
N ARG A 140 -21.45 -34.87 2.74
CA ARG A 140 -20.80 -35.01 4.05
C ARG A 140 -21.03 -33.77 4.91
N PRO A 141 -21.17 -33.96 6.24
CA PRO A 141 -21.41 -32.82 7.15
C PRO A 141 -20.24 -31.84 7.18
N ASP A 142 -19.00 -32.29 6.89
CA ASP A 142 -17.76 -31.52 6.85
C ASP A 142 -17.35 -31.06 5.42
N ALA A 143 -18.28 -31.10 4.47
CA ALA A 143 -17.98 -30.80 3.06
C ALA A 143 -17.40 -29.40 2.85
N TYR A 144 -17.89 -28.40 3.60
CA TYR A 144 -17.41 -27.02 3.50
C TYR A 144 -16.01 -26.85 4.10
N GLU A 145 -15.77 -27.40 5.28
CA GLU A 145 -14.46 -27.39 5.95
C GLU A 145 -13.38 -28.06 5.09
N ARG A 146 -13.73 -29.18 4.44
CA ARG A 146 -12.83 -29.85 3.48
C ARG A 146 -12.54 -29.01 2.25
N LEU A 147 -13.53 -28.30 1.74
CA LEU A 147 -13.32 -27.36 0.64
C LEU A 147 -12.37 -26.26 1.05
N VAL A 148 -12.58 -25.64 2.22
CA VAL A 148 -11.70 -24.61 2.78
C VAL A 148 -10.27 -25.13 2.93
N ALA A 149 -10.10 -26.31 3.56
CA ALA A 149 -8.77 -26.93 3.74
C ALA A 149 -8.07 -27.19 2.39
N LYS A 150 -8.81 -27.67 1.39
CA LYS A 150 -8.27 -27.87 0.02
C LYS A 150 -7.80 -26.55 -0.60
N LEU A 151 -8.58 -25.46 -0.46
CA LEU A 151 -8.23 -24.17 -1.03
C LEU A 151 -7.03 -23.54 -0.33
N LEU A 152 -6.95 -23.64 1.00
CA LEU A 152 -5.79 -23.16 1.77
C LEU A 152 -4.50 -23.93 1.43
N ALA A 153 -4.59 -25.20 1.07
CA ALA A 153 -3.46 -25.99 0.61
C ALA A 153 -3.08 -25.75 -0.86
N SER A 154 -3.85 -24.94 -1.58
CA SER A 154 -3.58 -24.62 -2.98
C SER A 154 -2.46 -23.59 -3.11
N PRO A 155 -1.55 -23.71 -4.10
CA PRO A 155 -0.58 -22.65 -4.43
C PRO A 155 -1.22 -21.27 -4.68
N GLY A 156 -2.45 -21.24 -5.21
CA GLY A 156 -3.21 -20.02 -5.45
C GLY A 156 -3.53 -19.21 -4.19
N PHE A 157 -3.47 -19.82 -3.00
CA PHE A 157 -3.62 -19.10 -1.73
C PHE A 157 -2.51 -18.08 -1.54
N GLY A 158 -1.25 -18.49 -1.70
CA GLY A 158 -0.11 -17.57 -1.60
C GLY A 158 -0.13 -16.48 -2.68
N GLU A 159 -0.53 -16.83 -3.92
CA GLU A 159 -0.69 -15.84 -5.00
C GLU A 159 -1.76 -14.79 -4.64
N ARG A 160 -2.89 -15.23 -4.09
CA ARG A 160 -3.96 -14.34 -3.64
C ARG A 160 -3.50 -13.41 -2.53
N LEU A 161 -2.87 -13.92 -1.48
CA LEU A 161 -2.38 -13.10 -0.38
C LEU A 161 -1.23 -12.18 -0.83
N ALA A 162 -0.34 -12.65 -1.68
CA ALA A 162 0.69 -11.81 -2.29
C ALA A 162 0.09 -10.65 -3.09
N SER A 163 -1.01 -10.86 -3.82
CA SER A 163 -1.69 -9.79 -4.56
C SER A 163 -2.23 -8.67 -3.66
N LEU A 164 -2.49 -8.95 -2.38
CA LEU A 164 -2.89 -7.97 -1.37
C LEU A 164 -1.69 -7.31 -0.68
N TRP A 165 -0.59 -8.06 -0.49
CA TRP A 165 0.61 -7.56 0.18
C TRP A 165 1.51 -6.71 -0.73
N LEU A 166 1.70 -7.11 -1.98
CA LEU A 166 2.62 -6.45 -2.91
C LEU A 166 2.32 -4.96 -3.13
N PRO A 167 1.06 -4.50 -3.22
CA PRO A 167 0.73 -3.08 -3.25
C PRO A 167 1.18 -2.32 -2.00
N LEU A 168 1.09 -2.93 -0.80
CA LEU A 168 1.57 -2.32 0.44
C LEU A 168 3.09 -2.18 0.45
N ALA A 169 3.80 -3.15 -0.14
CA ALA A 169 5.23 -3.12 -0.36
C ALA A 169 5.65 -2.21 -1.54
N ARG A 170 4.67 -1.56 -2.21
CA ARG A 170 4.88 -0.77 -3.46
C ARG A 170 5.74 -1.51 -4.49
N TYR A 171 5.49 -2.81 -4.62
CA TYR A 171 6.20 -3.68 -5.55
C TYR A 171 6.10 -3.18 -7.00
N ALA A 172 7.24 -3.05 -7.65
CA ALA A 172 7.35 -2.78 -9.08
C ALA A 172 8.57 -3.53 -9.64
N GLU A 173 8.57 -3.79 -10.94
CA GLU A 173 9.69 -4.46 -11.62
C GLU A 173 10.64 -3.45 -12.29
N ASP A 174 10.32 -2.16 -12.19
CA ASP A 174 11.16 -1.05 -12.66
C ASP A 174 11.23 0.10 -11.63
N GLN A 175 12.08 1.07 -11.93
CA GLN A 175 12.17 2.30 -11.16
C GLN A 175 11.07 3.27 -11.64
N ALA A 176 10.38 3.91 -10.71
CA ALA A 176 9.23 4.78 -10.98
C ALA A 176 9.54 6.01 -11.87
N HIS A 177 10.78 6.30 -12.14
CA HIS A 177 11.24 7.45 -12.91
C HIS A 177 11.99 7.02 -14.18
N GLN A 178 11.30 6.32 -15.06
CA GLN A 178 11.82 6.08 -16.39
C GLN A 178 11.66 7.32 -17.28
N VAL A 179 12.75 7.71 -17.93
CA VAL A 179 12.73 8.65 -19.06
C VAL A 179 13.10 7.87 -20.31
N GLY A 180 12.12 7.57 -21.15
CA GLY A 180 12.32 6.78 -22.37
C GLY A 180 12.41 5.26 -22.11
N ASP A 181 12.98 4.53 -23.05
CA ASP A 181 13.06 3.06 -23.06
C ASP A 181 14.34 2.52 -22.40
N ASP A 182 14.85 3.19 -21.35
CA ASP A 182 16.08 2.77 -20.68
C ASP A 182 15.87 1.53 -19.80
N SER A 183 16.15 0.37 -20.37
CA SER A 183 16.04 -0.92 -19.67
C SER A 183 17.03 -1.08 -18.51
N SER A 184 18.04 -0.19 -18.39
CA SER A 184 18.98 -0.21 -17.24
C SER A 184 18.31 0.20 -15.93
N LEU A 185 17.13 0.84 -16.02
CA LEU A 185 16.32 1.24 -14.86
C LEU A 185 15.41 0.12 -14.32
N SER A 186 15.36 -1.01 -15.00
CA SER A 186 14.59 -2.17 -14.51
C SER A 186 15.27 -2.82 -13.30
N TYR A 187 14.46 -3.49 -12.48
CA TYR A 187 14.92 -4.33 -11.38
C TYR A 187 14.94 -5.81 -11.83
N PRO A 188 16.03 -6.33 -12.39
CA PRO A 188 16.04 -7.65 -13.03
C PRO A 188 15.74 -8.80 -12.06
N ASN A 189 15.84 -8.57 -10.75
CA ASN A 189 15.59 -9.55 -9.70
C ASN A 189 14.34 -9.24 -8.86
N ALA A 190 13.50 -8.27 -9.24
CA ALA A 190 12.29 -7.90 -8.49
C ALA A 190 11.36 -9.11 -8.28
N TRP A 191 11.21 -9.96 -9.29
CA TRP A 191 10.41 -11.17 -9.23
C TRP A 191 10.77 -12.09 -8.05
N ARG A 192 12.03 -12.08 -7.55
CA ARG A 192 12.44 -12.88 -6.40
C ARG A 192 11.72 -12.50 -5.13
N TYR A 193 11.48 -11.21 -4.93
CA TYR A 193 10.69 -10.73 -3.79
C TYR A 193 9.22 -11.19 -3.91
N ARG A 194 8.59 -11.04 -5.07
CA ARG A 194 7.23 -11.54 -5.32
C ARG A 194 7.13 -13.03 -5.03
N GLU A 195 8.02 -13.83 -5.58
CA GLU A 195 8.05 -15.28 -5.36
C GLU A 195 8.30 -15.64 -3.90
N TRP A 196 9.14 -14.88 -3.20
CA TRP A 196 9.36 -15.07 -1.78
C TRP A 196 8.07 -14.83 -0.97
N VAL A 197 7.35 -13.73 -1.24
CA VAL A 197 6.06 -13.43 -0.59
C VAL A 197 5.04 -14.53 -0.82
N ILE A 198 4.89 -15.00 -2.07
CA ILE A 198 3.99 -16.12 -2.40
C ILE A 198 4.35 -17.37 -1.61
N ARG A 199 5.64 -17.74 -1.58
CA ARG A 199 6.10 -18.92 -0.82
C ARG A 199 5.94 -18.73 0.68
N ALA A 200 6.15 -17.53 1.21
CA ALA A 200 5.97 -17.24 2.63
C ALA A 200 4.53 -17.51 3.09
N PHE A 201 3.53 -17.06 2.32
CA PHE A 201 2.13 -17.35 2.60
C PHE A 201 1.80 -18.83 2.42
N ASN A 202 2.28 -19.48 1.37
CA ASN A 202 2.00 -20.91 1.13
C ASN A 202 2.63 -21.86 2.16
N ARG A 203 3.73 -21.44 2.81
CA ARG A 203 4.35 -22.21 3.91
C ARG A 203 3.86 -21.84 5.29
N ASP A 204 2.84 -20.97 5.35
CA ASP A 204 2.29 -20.43 6.60
C ASP A 204 3.37 -19.85 7.51
N LEU A 205 4.26 -19.01 6.95
CA LEU A 205 5.33 -18.38 7.70
C LEU A 205 4.73 -17.51 8.82
N PRO A 206 5.12 -17.70 10.10
CA PRO A 206 4.64 -16.87 11.20
C PRO A 206 4.79 -15.38 10.91
N TYR A 207 3.77 -14.59 11.24
CA TYR A 207 3.68 -13.18 10.82
C TYR A 207 4.83 -12.31 11.36
N ASP A 208 5.24 -12.52 12.59
CA ASP A 208 6.41 -11.87 13.19
C ASP A 208 7.69 -12.17 12.41
N ARG A 209 7.88 -13.43 12.01
CA ARG A 209 9.02 -13.85 11.17
C ARG A 209 8.92 -13.25 9.77
N PHE A 210 7.72 -13.21 9.19
CA PHE A 210 7.47 -12.61 7.89
C PHE A 210 7.84 -11.11 7.87
N LEU A 211 7.49 -10.35 8.91
CA LEU A 211 7.88 -8.94 9.04
C LEU A 211 9.38 -8.77 9.29
N THR A 212 9.94 -9.55 10.21
CA THR A 212 11.37 -9.46 10.56
C THR A 212 12.26 -9.68 9.35
N LEU A 213 11.96 -10.70 8.53
CA LEU A 213 12.76 -11.00 7.33
C LEU A 213 12.68 -9.90 6.28
N GLN A 214 11.56 -9.20 6.16
CA GLN A 214 11.43 -8.07 5.22
C GLN A 214 12.21 -6.83 5.64
N LEU A 215 12.48 -6.68 6.93
CA LEU A 215 13.26 -5.55 7.46
C LEU A 215 14.74 -5.88 7.61
N ALA A 216 15.08 -7.11 7.97
CA ALA A 216 16.42 -7.46 8.43
C ALA A 216 16.79 -8.94 8.17
N ALA A 217 16.46 -9.50 7.00
CA ALA A 217 16.80 -10.89 6.69
C ALA A 217 18.32 -11.17 6.77
N ASP A 218 19.13 -10.18 6.42
CA ASP A 218 20.59 -10.24 6.46
C ASP A 218 21.18 -10.22 7.89
N GLN A 219 20.39 -9.80 8.89
CA GLN A 219 20.76 -9.73 10.30
C GLN A 219 20.02 -10.76 11.16
N THR A 220 19.20 -11.60 10.53
CA THR A 220 18.30 -12.49 11.25
C THR A 220 18.90 -13.89 11.37
N ASP A 221 19.12 -14.37 12.58
CA ASP A 221 19.61 -15.71 12.83
C ASP A 221 18.68 -16.78 12.24
N GLY A 222 19.29 -17.77 11.57
CA GLY A 222 18.58 -18.87 10.94
C GLY A 222 17.74 -18.43 9.70
N ALA A 223 18.00 -17.26 9.12
CA ALA A 223 17.49 -16.91 7.81
C ALA A 223 18.15 -17.80 6.73
N ALA A 224 17.33 -18.37 5.85
CA ALA A 224 17.83 -19.10 4.69
C ALA A 224 18.38 -18.12 3.63
N PRO A 225 19.32 -18.54 2.76
CA PRO A 225 19.81 -17.68 1.68
C PRO A 225 18.70 -17.09 0.80
N ASP A 226 17.63 -17.84 0.55
CA ASP A 226 16.46 -17.37 -0.20
C ASP A 226 15.66 -16.30 0.53
N ASP A 227 15.76 -16.21 1.87
CA ASP A 227 15.07 -15.21 2.66
C ASP A 227 15.65 -13.80 2.45
N LEU A 228 16.87 -13.67 1.90
CA LEU A 228 17.42 -12.37 1.50
C LEU A 228 16.56 -11.65 0.45
N ALA A 229 15.76 -12.40 -0.33
CA ALA A 229 14.82 -11.82 -1.26
C ALA A 229 13.72 -10.98 -0.56
N ALA A 230 13.45 -11.24 0.73
CA ALA A 230 12.51 -10.47 1.54
C ALA A 230 12.89 -8.98 1.67
N LEU A 231 14.18 -8.66 1.64
CA LEU A 231 14.69 -7.29 1.68
C LEU A 231 14.24 -6.43 0.48
N GLY A 232 13.66 -7.07 -0.54
CA GLY A 232 12.98 -6.39 -1.63
C GLY A 232 11.85 -5.46 -1.15
N PHE A 233 11.28 -5.69 0.02
CA PHE A 233 10.29 -4.81 0.65
C PHE A 233 10.78 -3.35 0.73
N LEU A 234 12.01 -3.14 1.15
CA LEU A 234 12.64 -1.80 1.21
C LEU A 234 13.47 -1.48 -0.05
N GLY A 235 13.89 -2.51 -0.79
CA GLY A 235 14.80 -2.36 -1.92
C GLY A 235 14.14 -1.95 -3.23
N LEU A 236 12.87 -2.27 -3.43
CA LEU A 236 12.16 -2.10 -4.71
C LEU A 236 11.34 -0.81 -4.83
N GLY A 237 11.47 0.12 -3.91
CA GLY A 237 10.81 1.42 -3.99
C GLY A 237 11.38 2.32 -5.09
N PRO A 238 10.76 3.49 -5.32
CA PRO A 238 11.21 4.44 -6.33
C PRO A 238 12.66 4.84 -6.12
N LYS A 239 13.36 5.10 -7.21
CA LYS A 239 14.70 5.65 -7.23
C LYS A 239 14.69 6.93 -8.04
N TYR A 240 15.22 7.98 -7.46
CA TYR A 240 15.21 9.29 -8.07
C TYR A 240 16.51 9.58 -8.82
N TYR A 241 16.46 10.52 -9.76
CA TYR A 241 17.65 11.02 -10.43
C TYR A 241 18.59 11.73 -9.46
N ASP A 242 19.86 11.79 -9.84
CA ASP A 242 20.87 12.55 -9.09
C ASP A 242 20.99 12.12 -7.62
N ARG A 243 21.06 10.83 -7.40
CA ARG A 243 21.22 10.22 -6.06
C ARG A 243 22.49 10.65 -5.31
N GLY A 244 23.39 11.40 -5.97
CA GLY A 244 24.51 12.05 -5.30
C GLY A 244 24.12 13.21 -4.38
N ARG A 245 22.90 13.74 -4.50
CA ARG A 245 22.40 14.82 -3.66
C ARG A 245 21.67 14.31 -2.43
N VAL A 246 22.04 14.84 -1.26
CA VAL A 246 21.46 14.41 0.03
C VAL A 246 19.93 14.61 0.05
N ALA A 247 19.42 15.70 -0.53
CA ALA A 247 17.99 15.96 -0.60
C ALA A 247 17.23 14.86 -1.36
N VAL A 248 17.79 14.36 -2.46
CA VAL A 248 17.20 13.26 -3.25
C VAL A 248 17.22 11.95 -2.46
N MET A 249 18.32 11.69 -1.73
CA MET A 249 18.40 10.52 -0.87
C MET A 249 17.40 10.59 0.29
N ALA A 250 17.12 11.79 0.81
CA ALA A 250 16.13 11.98 1.86
C ALA A 250 14.72 11.58 1.40
N ASP A 251 14.34 11.87 0.16
CA ASP A 251 13.06 11.46 -0.41
C ASP A 251 12.93 9.93 -0.51
N GLU A 252 14.01 9.22 -0.86
CA GLU A 252 14.03 7.75 -0.87
C GLU A 252 13.94 7.15 0.55
N TRP A 253 14.53 7.79 1.55
CA TRP A 253 14.44 7.34 2.95
C TRP A 253 13.04 7.55 3.50
N GLU A 254 12.44 8.69 3.21
CA GLU A 254 11.07 8.99 3.59
C GLU A 254 10.08 7.97 3.03
N ASP A 255 10.20 7.66 1.74
CA ASP A 255 9.37 6.64 1.10
C ASP A 255 9.48 5.27 1.81
N ARG A 256 10.69 4.88 2.27
CA ARG A 256 10.87 3.65 3.04
C ARG A 256 10.21 3.72 4.41
N VAL A 257 10.36 4.85 5.12
CA VAL A 257 9.72 5.06 6.43
C VAL A 257 8.20 5.01 6.28
N ASP A 258 7.64 5.75 5.34
CA ASP A 258 6.19 5.74 5.07
C ASP A 258 5.69 4.33 4.68
N THR A 259 6.47 3.59 3.90
CA THR A 259 6.12 2.21 3.52
C THR A 259 6.05 1.28 4.74
N VAL A 260 7.06 1.33 5.61
CA VAL A 260 7.09 0.51 6.84
C VAL A 260 5.92 0.85 7.74
N THR A 261 5.73 2.13 8.03
CA THR A 261 4.70 2.58 8.97
C THR A 261 3.30 2.31 8.43
N ARG A 262 3.07 2.54 7.16
CA ARG A 262 1.78 2.28 6.50
C ARG A 262 1.47 0.79 6.40
N ALA A 263 2.42 -0.02 5.97
CA ALA A 263 2.20 -1.45 5.77
C ALA A 263 2.14 -2.25 7.08
N MET A 264 2.92 -1.88 8.09
CA MET A 264 3.08 -2.65 9.31
C MET A 264 2.34 -2.07 10.52
N LEU A 265 2.17 -0.75 10.58
CA LEU A 265 1.55 -0.06 11.70
C LEU A 265 0.20 0.58 11.35
N GLY A 266 -0.14 0.70 10.06
CA GLY A 266 -1.35 1.39 9.61
C GLY A 266 -1.29 2.91 9.81
N LEU A 267 -0.07 3.48 9.94
CA LEU A 267 0.15 4.91 10.17
C LEU A 267 0.65 5.60 8.89
N THR A 268 0.18 6.83 8.65
CA THR A 268 0.57 7.68 7.51
C THR A 268 1.52 8.77 7.97
N VAL A 269 2.80 8.47 8.10
CA VAL A 269 3.79 9.41 8.67
C VAL A 269 4.41 10.38 7.66
N GLY A 270 4.13 10.22 6.37
CA GLY A 270 4.72 11.07 5.32
C GLY A 270 4.46 12.56 5.51
N CYS A 271 3.31 12.97 6.08
CA CYS A 271 2.99 14.35 6.38
C CYS A 271 3.87 14.97 7.49
N ALA A 272 4.36 14.13 8.42
CA ALA A 272 5.20 14.57 9.54
C ALA A 272 6.59 15.07 9.11
N ARG A 273 6.96 14.90 7.85
CA ARG A 273 8.18 15.50 7.28
C ARG A 273 8.19 17.04 7.38
N CYS A 274 7.02 17.66 7.24
CA CYS A 274 6.92 19.11 7.14
C CYS A 274 6.23 19.75 8.37
N HIS A 275 5.35 19.03 9.04
CA HIS A 275 4.59 19.51 10.20
C HIS A 275 4.03 18.35 11.00
N ASP A 276 3.69 18.60 12.28
CA ASP A 276 3.01 17.61 13.11
C ASP A 276 1.65 17.26 12.50
N HIS A 277 1.31 15.99 12.54
CA HIS A 277 0.02 15.52 12.05
C HIS A 277 -1.00 15.48 13.20
N LYS A 278 -2.20 16.01 12.95
CA LYS A 278 -3.22 16.16 13.99
C LYS A 278 -3.80 14.85 14.50
N PHE A 279 -3.90 13.84 13.62
CA PHE A 279 -4.61 12.58 13.88
C PHE A 279 -3.72 11.35 13.75
N ASP A 280 -2.51 11.53 13.26
CA ASP A 280 -1.59 10.47 12.89
C ASP A 280 -0.17 11.06 13.04
N PRO A 281 0.75 10.46 13.74
CA PRO A 281 2.07 11.02 14.03
C PRO A 281 2.87 11.40 12.80
#